data_c34d53b17940cd7a4a3a3bca5f593807
#
_entry.id   c34d53b17940cd7a4a3a3bca5f593807
#
_cell.length_a   1.000
_cell.length_b   1.000
_cell.length_c   1.000
_cell.angle_alpha   90.00
_cell.angle_beta   90.00
_cell.angle_gamma   90.00
#
_symmetry.space_group_name_H-M   'P 1'
#
loop_
_entity.id
_entity.type
_entity.pdbx_description
1 polymer ?
#
loop_
_entity_poly.entity_id
_entity_poly.type
_entity_poly.pdbx_seq_one_letter_code
_entity_poly.pdbx_strand_id
1 'polypeptide(L)'
;MPAFIHHNKLNNNPEKSYEEIAIDKKQGCKNLIQSILYIKNTPVIFNKTKISQKIGYVISGKIKIKYEGVYLNQTINKTFTLGPGTSFLIPERTKSTLDNIDNNYSMILLVKSPQDEFAKLKKAKINNFNEKFLIVNKDDQQNLPAGGDRYFKLMIDPYFGSKYVTQFLGYIKKIKAPFHEHTYDEVIYILQGEGIVHHNNSKTQIKKGSSVYLSPGTIHRLENKNKDIELQLLGVFCPAGSPADKDEK
;
A
#
# COMPACT_ATOMS: atom_id res chain seq x y z
N MET A 1 -7.99 -12.96 -12.90
CA MET A 1 -8.59 -11.79 -13.60
C MET A 1 -8.42 -10.57 -12.71
N PRO A 2 -8.18 -9.37 -13.28
CA PRO A 2 -8.12 -8.16 -12.48
C PRO A 2 -9.46 -7.88 -11.78
N ALA A 3 -9.41 -7.27 -10.60
CA ALA A 3 -10.59 -6.85 -9.86
C ALA A 3 -10.57 -5.35 -9.60
N PHE A 4 -11.74 -4.72 -9.61
CA PHE A 4 -11.93 -3.29 -9.44
C PHE A 4 -13.01 -3.04 -8.40
N ILE A 5 -12.66 -2.33 -7.33
CA ILE A 5 -13.59 -1.99 -6.25
C ILE A 5 -13.55 -0.48 -6.05
N HIS A 6 -14.71 0.14 -6.00
CA HIS A 6 -14.82 1.56 -5.71
C HIS A 6 -15.42 1.74 -4.31
N HIS A 7 -14.65 2.36 -3.44
CA HIS A 7 -15.13 2.72 -2.11
C HIS A 7 -16.02 3.94 -2.23
N ASN A 8 -17.30 3.75 -1.99
CA ASN A 8 -18.23 4.87 -1.87
C ASN A 8 -17.82 5.71 -0.65
N LYS A 9 -17.96 7.02 -0.76
CA LYS A 9 -17.79 7.90 0.41
C LYS A 9 -18.64 7.36 1.54
N LEU A 10 -18.04 7.22 2.71
CA LEU A 10 -18.79 6.97 3.93
C LEU A 10 -19.93 8.00 4.04
N ASN A 11 -21.16 7.56 3.93
CA ASN A 11 -22.32 8.40 4.15
C ASN A 11 -22.51 8.70 5.64
N ASN A 12 -21.81 8.00 6.53
CA ASN A 12 -21.91 8.14 7.97
C ASN A 12 -20.51 8.29 8.58
N ASN A 13 -20.30 9.35 9.32
CA ASN A 13 -19.11 9.52 10.17
C ASN A 13 -19.10 8.36 11.18
N PRO A 14 -18.14 7.42 11.11
CA PRO A 14 -18.17 6.25 11.96
C PRO A 14 -18.00 6.65 13.42
N GLU A 15 -18.83 6.14 14.29
CA GLU A 15 -18.68 6.34 15.73
C GLU A 15 -17.53 5.51 16.32
N LYS A 16 -17.21 4.38 15.70
CA LYS A 16 -16.16 3.44 16.09
C LYS A 16 -15.19 3.17 14.96
N SER A 17 -13.99 2.77 15.31
CA SER A 17 -13.00 2.31 14.33
C SER A 17 -13.45 1.01 13.66
N TYR A 18 -13.23 0.88 12.34
CA TYR A 18 -13.53 -0.34 11.58
C TYR A 18 -12.60 -0.47 10.37
N GLU A 19 -12.51 -1.68 9.83
CA GLU A 19 -11.72 -2.04 8.65
C GLU A 19 -12.63 -2.56 7.55
N GLU A 20 -12.47 -2.02 6.34
CA GLU A 20 -13.17 -2.46 5.13
C GLU A 20 -12.17 -3.16 4.20
N ILE A 21 -12.33 -4.48 4.01
CA ILE A 21 -11.50 -5.26 3.11
C ILE A 21 -11.93 -4.97 1.67
N ALA A 22 -10.99 -4.48 0.86
CA ALA A 22 -11.17 -4.21 -0.55
C ALA A 22 -10.79 -5.42 -1.41
N ILE A 23 -9.58 -5.93 -1.21
CA ILE A 23 -9.00 -6.98 -2.05
C ILE A 23 -8.40 -8.06 -1.15
N ASP A 24 -8.80 -9.30 -1.39
CA ASP A 24 -8.26 -10.49 -0.75
C ASP A 24 -8.33 -11.70 -1.70
N LYS A 25 -8.28 -12.90 -1.16
CA LYS A 25 -8.43 -14.16 -1.91
C LYS A 25 -9.76 -14.29 -2.66
N LYS A 26 -10.83 -13.58 -2.25
CA LYS A 26 -12.12 -13.61 -2.96
C LYS A 26 -12.02 -12.95 -4.34
N GLN A 27 -11.12 -11.97 -4.51
CA GLN A 27 -10.82 -11.36 -5.79
C GLN A 27 -9.68 -12.10 -6.54
N GLY A 28 -9.18 -13.22 -5.99
CA GLY A 28 -8.11 -14.02 -6.57
C GLY A 28 -6.70 -13.58 -6.19
N CYS A 29 -6.56 -12.56 -5.34
CA CYS A 29 -5.25 -12.13 -4.83
C CYS A 29 -4.73 -13.16 -3.83
N LYS A 30 -3.55 -13.74 -4.08
CA LYS A 30 -3.05 -14.85 -3.27
C LYS A 30 -2.20 -14.39 -2.07
N ASN A 31 -1.48 -13.30 -2.24
CA ASN A 31 -0.42 -12.91 -1.32
C ASN A 31 -0.74 -11.66 -0.49
N LEU A 32 -1.68 -10.83 -0.96
CA LEU A 32 -2.00 -9.54 -0.37
C LEU A 32 -3.44 -9.46 0.12
N ILE A 33 -3.67 -8.79 1.25
CA ILE A 33 -4.98 -8.25 1.63
C ILE A 33 -4.84 -6.74 1.64
N GLN A 34 -5.65 -6.05 0.83
CA GLN A 34 -5.77 -4.59 0.87
C GLN A 34 -7.07 -4.22 1.57
N SER A 35 -6.99 -3.30 2.50
CA SER A 35 -8.13 -2.78 3.25
C SER A 35 -8.01 -1.28 3.49
N ILE A 36 -9.14 -0.66 3.81
CA ILE A 36 -9.21 0.70 4.32
C ILE A 36 -9.58 0.63 5.80
N LEU A 37 -8.73 1.18 6.62
CA LEU A 37 -8.91 1.27 8.06
C LEU A 37 -9.33 2.69 8.42
N TYR A 38 -10.47 2.80 9.10
CA TYR A 38 -11.00 4.02 9.66
C TYR A 38 -10.81 3.99 11.17
N ILE A 39 -10.04 4.93 11.71
CA ILE A 39 -9.77 5.03 13.15
C ILE A 39 -10.48 6.27 13.69
N LYS A 40 -11.35 6.08 14.70
CA LYS A 40 -12.09 7.15 15.37
C LYS A 40 -11.74 7.18 16.86
N ASN A 41 -12.67 6.84 17.71
CA ASN A 41 -12.55 6.95 19.17
C ASN A 41 -12.00 5.70 19.85
N THR A 42 -11.95 4.59 19.13
CA THR A 42 -11.43 3.31 19.66
C THR A 42 -10.09 2.97 19.04
N PRO A 43 -9.06 2.70 19.86
CA PRO A 43 -7.77 2.25 19.34
C PRO A 43 -7.89 0.96 18.52
N VAL A 44 -7.05 0.85 17.49
CA VAL A 44 -6.92 -0.38 16.71
C VAL A 44 -5.66 -1.11 17.14
N ILE A 45 -5.80 -2.37 17.55
CA ILE A 45 -4.69 -3.18 18.04
C ILE A 45 -4.39 -4.29 17.05
N PHE A 46 -3.18 -4.30 16.54
CA PHE A 46 -2.62 -5.40 15.77
C PHE A 46 -1.73 -6.27 16.67
N ASN A 47 -2.18 -7.49 16.91
CA ASN A 47 -1.42 -8.45 17.68
C ASN A 47 -0.23 -8.99 16.87
N LYS A 48 0.74 -9.57 17.59
CA LYS A 48 1.91 -10.22 17.00
C LYS A 48 1.49 -11.33 16.04
N THR A 49 2.05 -11.34 14.87
CA THR A 49 1.93 -12.41 13.88
C THR A 49 3.21 -13.26 13.86
N LYS A 50 3.17 -14.46 13.29
CA LYS A 50 4.37 -15.28 13.12
C LYS A 50 5.24 -14.83 11.95
N ILE A 51 4.61 -14.50 10.82
CA ILE A 51 5.30 -14.13 9.58
C ILE A 51 4.69 -12.92 8.89
N SER A 52 3.39 -12.65 9.04
CA SER A 52 2.74 -11.56 8.29
C SER A 52 3.20 -10.19 8.76
N GLN A 53 3.45 -9.34 7.79
CA GLN A 53 3.70 -7.90 7.99
C GLN A 53 2.48 -7.11 7.53
N LYS A 54 2.30 -5.90 8.07
CA LYS A 54 1.33 -4.93 7.57
C LYS A 54 2.05 -3.65 7.18
N ILE A 55 1.62 -3.07 6.07
CA ILE A 55 2.11 -1.78 5.62
C ILE A 55 0.91 -0.85 5.53
N GLY A 56 0.99 0.29 6.22
CA GLY A 56 -0.03 1.31 6.18
C GLY A 56 0.44 2.57 5.47
N TYR A 57 -0.52 3.34 4.94
CA TYR A 57 -0.30 4.69 4.42
C TYR A 57 -1.43 5.59 4.93
N VAL A 58 -1.07 6.67 5.60
CA VAL A 58 -2.05 7.63 6.12
C VAL A 58 -2.57 8.48 4.96
N ILE A 59 -3.86 8.29 4.62
CA ILE A 59 -4.54 9.04 3.56
C ILE A 59 -5.03 10.38 4.10
N SER A 60 -5.64 10.38 5.30
CA SER A 60 -6.13 11.59 5.97
C SER A 60 -6.15 11.42 7.48
N GLY A 61 -6.19 12.54 8.20
CA GLY A 61 -6.17 12.59 9.66
C GLY A 61 -4.76 12.43 10.24
N LYS A 62 -4.69 12.31 11.57
CA LYS A 62 -3.43 12.09 12.31
C LYS A 62 -3.59 10.91 13.26
N ILE A 63 -2.59 10.06 13.32
CA ILE A 63 -2.57 8.92 14.24
C ILE A 63 -1.32 8.91 15.10
N LYS A 64 -1.43 8.31 16.26
CA LYS A 64 -0.32 7.86 17.08
C LYS A 64 -0.20 6.35 16.91
N ILE A 65 1.00 5.86 16.56
CA ILE A 65 1.28 4.42 16.48
C ILE A 65 2.33 4.06 17.52
N LYS A 66 2.02 3.06 18.37
CA LYS A 66 2.93 2.50 19.36
C LYS A 66 3.32 1.09 18.93
N TYR A 67 4.61 0.78 18.99
CA TYR A 67 5.19 -0.53 18.69
C TYR A 67 5.77 -1.18 19.94
N GLU A 68 5.52 -2.49 20.11
CA GLU A 68 6.04 -3.32 21.21
C GLU A 68 6.40 -4.72 20.69
N GLY A 69 7.70 -5.03 20.58
CA GLY A 69 8.09 -6.34 20.10
C GLY A 69 9.57 -6.48 19.76
N VAL A 70 9.87 -7.47 18.93
CA VAL A 70 11.23 -7.73 18.43
C VAL A 70 11.17 -7.96 16.93
N TYR A 71 12.02 -7.29 16.19
CA TYR A 71 12.18 -7.47 14.75
C TYR A 71 13.67 -7.47 14.38
N LEU A 72 14.09 -8.44 13.57
CA LEU A 72 15.49 -8.61 13.14
C LEU A 72 16.51 -8.49 14.30
N ASN A 73 16.19 -9.18 15.41
CA ASN A 73 16.99 -9.19 16.66
C ASN A 73 17.09 -7.84 17.38
N GLN A 74 16.30 -6.85 16.99
CA GLN A 74 16.22 -5.56 17.68
C GLN A 74 14.91 -5.47 18.46
N THR A 75 14.98 -5.03 19.71
CA THR A 75 13.80 -4.70 20.51
C THR A 75 13.23 -3.36 20.04
N ILE A 76 11.95 -3.36 19.70
CA ILE A 76 11.23 -2.15 19.30
C ILE A 76 10.26 -1.79 20.42
N ASN A 77 10.42 -0.61 20.99
CA ASN A 77 9.47 0.02 21.92
C ASN A 77 9.44 1.52 21.60
N LYS A 78 8.65 1.89 20.60
CA LYS A 78 8.62 3.24 20.04
C LYS A 78 7.22 3.72 19.79
N THR A 79 7.05 5.02 19.84
CA THR A 79 5.80 5.70 19.51
C THR A 79 6.10 6.80 18.50
N PHE A 80 5.28 6.86 17.46
CA PHE A 80 5.36 7.88 16.42
C PHE A 80 4.01 8.56 16.22
N THR A 81 4.06 9.83 15.80
CA THR A 81 2.89 10.57 15.33
C THR A 81 2.97 10.71 13.82
N LEU A 82 1.94 10.26 13.11
CA LEU A 82 1.91 10.18 11.66
C LEU A 82 0.76 11.01 11.10
N GLY A 83 1.05 11.75 10.04
CA GLY A 83 0.07 12.51 9.27
C GLY A 83 -0.07 12.00 7.83
N PRO A 84 -0.92 12.64 7.01
CA PRO A 84 -1.12 12.28 5.61
C PRO A 84 0.20 12.25 4.84
N GLY A 85 0.33 11.28 3.93
CA GLY A 85 1.56 11.10 3.15
C GLY A 85 2.63 10.26 3.83
N THR A 86 2.35 9.70 5.01
CA THR A 86 3.29 8.88 5.76
C THR A 86 2.94 7.40 5.64
N SER A 87 3.89 6.58 5.23
CA SER A 87 3.85 5.12 5.29
C SER A 87 4.43 4.60 6.60
N PHE A 88 3.95 3.43 7.02
CA PHE A 88 4.51 2.72 8.17
C PHE A 88 4.50 1.21 7.97
N LEU A 89 5.51 0.55 8.55
CA LEU A 89 5.63 -0.91 8.57
C LEU A 89 5.30 -1.44 9.98
N ILE A 90 4.41 -2.42 10.06
CA ILE A 90 4.20 -3.24 11.26
C ILE A 90 4.83 -4.61 10.96
N PRO A 91 6.03 -4.87 11.50
CA PRO A 91 6.71 -6.15 11.28
C PRO A 91 6.00 -7.32 11.98
N GLU A 92 6.29 -8.53 11.53
CA GLU A 92 5.93 -9.72 12.30
C GLU A 92 6.55 -9.70 13.71
N ARG A 93 5.95 -10.38 14.66
CA ARG A 93 6.37 -10.47 16.09
C ARG A 93 6.31 -9.13 16.84
N THR A 94 5.69 -8.12 16.22
CA THR A 94 5.48 -6.81 16.82
C THR A 94 3.99 -6.56 17.03
N LYS A 95 3.62 -6.17 18.25
CA LYS A 95 2.29 -5.63 18.57
C LYS A 95 2.30 -4.15 18.22
N SER A 96 1.22 -3.65 17.65
CA SER A 96 1.07 -2.21 17.40
C SER A 96 -0.30 -1.73 17.79
N THR A 97 -0.37 -0.55 18.40
CA THR A 97 -1.61 0.13 18.74
C THR A 97 -1.66 1.43 17.97
N LEU A 98 -2.77 1.66 17.27
CA LEU A 98 -3.03 2.87 16.50
C LEU A 98 -4.17 3.64 17.15
N ASP A 99 -3.90 4.87 17.53
CA ASP A 99 -4.86 5.80 18.10
C ASP A 99 -5.09 6.97 17.13
N ASN A 100 -6.33 7.34 16.92
CA ASN A 100 -6.66 8.61 16.25
C ASN A 100 -6.40 9.77 17.21
N ILE A 101 -5.68 10.77 16.74
CA ILE A 101 -5.41 12.01 17.48
C ILE A 101 -5.95 13.26 16.77
N ASP A 102 -6.80 13.03 15.76
CA ASP A 102 -7.51 14.10 15.04
C ASP A 102 -8.95 14.25 15.58
N ASN A 103 -9.57 15.39 15.34
CA ASN A 103 -10.97 15.64 15.71
C ASN A 103 -11.95 14.77 14.90
N ASN A 104 -11.59 14.45 13.68
CA ASN A 104 -12.33 13.53 12.81
C ASN A 104 -11.68 12.13 12.82
N TYR A 105 -12.21 11.21 12.02
CA TYR A 105 -11.56 9.92 11.82
C TYR A 105 -10.29 10.05 10.96
N SER A 106 -9.32 9.20 11.23
CA SER A 106 -8.17 9.01 10.37
C SER A 106 -8.44 7.85 9.41
N MET A 107 -8.01 8.00 8.16
CA MET A 107 -8.16 7.01 7.09
C MET A 107 -6.80 6.49 6.66
N ILE A 108 -6.64 5.18 6.68
CA ILE A 108 -5.39 4.50 6.37
C ILE A 108 -5.65 3.44 5.31
N LEU A 109 -4.86 3.43 4.24
CA LEU A 109 -4.75 2.26 3.39
C LEU A 109 -3.82 1.26 4.06
N LEU A 110 -4.28 0.04 4.26
CA LEU A 110 -3.53 -1.03 4.91
C LEU A 110 -3.36 -2.20 3.94
N VAL A 111 -2.16 -2.75 3.86
CA VAL A 111 -1.88 -3.97 3.11
C VAL A 111 -1.19 -4.98 4.03
N LYS A 112 -1.75 -6.19 4.14
CA LYS A 112 -1.16 -7.33 4.85
C LYS A 112 -0.52 -8.29 3.84
N SER A 113 0.69 -8.77 4.14
CA SER A 113 1.40 -9.82 3.41
C SER A 113 2.29 -10.66 4.33
N PRO A 114 2.33 -11.98 4.16
CA PRO A 114 1.37 -12.80 3.42
C PRO A 114 -0.02 -12.79 4.05
N GLN A 115 -1.04 -13.13 3.27
CA GLN A 115 -2.40 -13.29 3.79
C GLN A 115 -2.47 -14.43 4.81
N ASP A 116 -1.86 -15.55 4.47
CA ASP A 116 -1.84 -16.78 5.26
C ASP A 116 -0.53 -16.88 6.05
N GLU A 117 -0.65 -17.14 7.34
CA GLU A 117 0.49 -17.37 8.25
C GLU A 117 1.31 -18.66 7.92
N PHE A 118 0.81 -19.50 7.01
CA PHE A 118 1.48 -20.70 6.51
C PHE A 118 2.06 -20.52 5.09
N ALA A 119 1.89 -19.35 4.48
CA ALA A 119 2.39 -19.09 3.12
C ALA A 119 3.92 -19.20 3.06
N LYS A 120 4.41 -19.90 2.05
CA LYS A 120 5.84 -20.03 1.74
C LYS A 120 6.26 -18.98 0.71
N LEU A 121 6.32 -17.72 1.11
CA LEU A 121 6.80 -16.66 0.25
C LEU A 121 8.31 -16.51 0.33
N LYS A 122 8.93 -16.16 -0.80
CA LYS A 122 10.33 -15.76 -0.84
C LYS A 122 10.49 -14.47 -0.03
N LYS A 123 11.38 -14.51 0.96
CA LYS A 123 11.71 -13.34 1.79
C LYS A 123 12.85 -12.57 1.14
N ALA A 124 12.71 -11.27 1.07
CA ALA A 124 13.83 -10.41 0.73
C ALA A 124 14.87 -10.43 1.87
N LYS A 125 16.13 -10.29 1.51
CA LYS A 125 17.23 -10.14 2.46
C LYS A 125 17.25 -8.70 2.98
N ILE A 126 17.17 -8.53 4.30
CA ILE A 126 17.29 -7.23 4.96
C ILE A 126 18.72 -7.14 5.52
N ASN A 127 19.51 -6.24 5.00
CA ASN A 127 20.93 -6.13 5.37
C ASN A 127 21.13 -5.24 6.61
N ASN A 128 20.50 -4.05 6.64
CA ASN A 128 20.66 -3.08 7.71
C ASN A 128 19.29 -2.53 8.11
N PHE A 129 18.71 -3.06 9.17
CA PHE A 129 17.46 -2.54 9.70
C PHE A 129 17.74 -1.49 10.78
N ASN A 130 17.01 -0.38 10.72
CA ASN A 130 16.94 0.64 11.76
C ASN A 130 15.47 0.91 12.07
N GLU A 131 15.11 1.04 13.34
CA GLU A 131 13.72 1.31 13.75
C GLU A 131 13.12 2.59 13.16
N LYS A 132 13.95 3.56 12.73
CA LYS A 132 13.50 4.75 12.00
C LYS A 132 12.87 4.38 10.64
N PHE A 133 13.27 3.25 10.06
CA PHE A 133 12.75 2.75 8.79
C PHE A 133 11.31 2.19 8.89
N LEU A 134 10.78 2.05 10.10
CA LEU A 134 9.37 1.72 10.28
C LEU A 134 8.43 2.81 9.75
N ILE A 135 8.92 4.03 9.60
CA ILE A 135 8.15 5.21 9.18
C ILE A 135 8.85 5.88 8.00
N VAL A 136 8.12 6.14 6.93
CA VAL A 136 8.62 6.79 5.72
C VAL A 136 7.64 7.86 5.27
N ASN A 137 8.10 9.11 5.21
CA ASN A 137 7.30 10.21 4.68
C ASN A 137 7.55 10.37 3.17
N LYS A 138 6.50 10.61 2.40
CA LYS A 138 6.60 10.80 0.95
C LYS A 138 7.49 11.99 0.55
N ASP A 139 7.55 13.03 1.41
CA ASP A 139 8.30 14.25 1.12
C ASP A 139 9.81 14.06 1.31
N ASP A 140 10.21 13.01 2.04
CA ASP A 140 11.61 12.61 2.22
C ASP A 140 12.10 11.67 1.09
N GLN A 141 11.20 11.24 0.18
CA GLN A 141 11.52 10.28 -0.87
C GLN A 141 11.80 10.97 -2.21
N GLN A 142 12.82 10.50 -2.90
CA GLN A 142 13.20 10.99 -4.22
C GLN A 142 12.18 10.56 -5.28
N ASN A 143 11.99 11.42 -6.29
CA ASN A 143 11.29 11.06 -7.51
C ASN A 143 12.19 10.19 -8.39
N LEU A 144 11.78 8.98 -8.64
CA LEU A 144 12.46 8.02 -9.51
C LEU A 144 11.72 7.95 -10.86
N PRO A 145 12.42 7.97 -12.01
CA PRO A 145 11.77 7.96 -13.31
C PRO A 145 11.09 6.60 -13.59
N ALA A 146 9.89 6.65 -14.18
CA ALA A 146 9.15 5.46 -14.65
C ALA A 146 8.93 5.49 -16.17
N GLY A 147 9.69 6.33 -16.89
CA GLY A 147 9.59 6.56 -18.33
C GLY A 147 8.51 7.57 -18.73
N GLY A 148 8.82 8.39 -19.75
CA GLY A 148 7.98 9.51 -20.13
C GLY A 148 7.88 10.57 -19.04
N ASP A 149 6.68 11.07 -18.80
CA ASP A 149 6.39 12.05 -17.73
C ASP A 149 5.92 11.38 -16.42
N ARG A 150 6.13 10.06 -16.29
CA ARG A 150 5.79 9.29 -15.10
C ARG A 150 6.99 9.20 -14.16
N TYR A 151 6.69 9.21 -12.87
CA TYR A 151 7.67 8.96 -11.82
C TYR A 151 7.03 8.23 -10.66
N PHE A 152 7.85 7.68 -9.79
CA PHE A 152 7.40 7.04 -8.55
C PHE A 152 8.32 7.40 -7.40
N LYS A 153 7.82 7.15 -6.18
CA LYS A 153 8.57 7.23 -4.94
C LYS A 153 8.50 5.89 -4.24
N LEU A 154 9.64 5.33 -3.83
CA LEU A 154 9.65 4.15 -2.97
C LEU A 154 9.26 4.57 -1.56
N MET A 155 8.29 3.86 -0.97
CA MET A 155 7.81 4.14 0.38
C MET A 155 8.31 3.08 1.36
N ILE A 156 7.86 1.85 1.24
CA ILE A 156 8.30 0.73 2.07
C ILE A 156 8.74 -0.41 1.15
N ASP A 157 9.98 -0.83 1.28
CA ASP A 157 10.57 -1.92 0.53
C ASP A 157 11.59 -2.69 1.41
N PRO A 158 12.40 -3.62 0.87
CA PRO A 158 13.41 -4.32 1.65
C PRO A 158 14.46 -3.42 2.31
N TYR A 159 14.78 -2.27 1.74
CA TYR A 159 15.68 -1.30 2.37
C TYR A 159 15.09 -0.78 3.69
N PHE A 160 13.78 -0.53 3.73
CA PHE A 160 13.04 -0.09 4.91
C PHE A 160 12.60 -1.25 5.84
N GLY A 161 12.97 -2.48 5.53
CA GLY A 161 12.71 -3.64 6.38
C GLY A 161 11.50 -4.49 6.00
N SER A 162 10.88 -4.26 4.85
CA SER A 162 9.83 -5.15 4.35
C SER A 162 10.42 -6.44 3.80
N LYS A 163 9.92 -7.60 4.27
CA LYS A 163 10.40 -8.92 3.80
C LYS A 163 9.69 -9.41 2.55
N TYR A 164 8.50 -8.93 2.28
CA TYR A 164 7.61 -9.56 1.30
C TYR A 164 7.15 -8.65 0.19
N VAL A 165 7.07 -7.35 0.44
CA VAL A 165 6.41 -6.43 -0.48
C VAL A 165 7.20 -5.16 -0.71
N THR A 166 6.93 -4.51 -1.84
CA THR A 166 7.30 -3.13 -2.10
C THR A 166 6.05 -2.27 -2.20
N GLN A 167 6.04 -1.16 -1.48
CA GLN A 167 5.04 -0.09 -1.57
C GLN A 167 5.65 1.12 -2.25
N PHE A 168 4.92 1.70 -3.19
CA PHE A 168 5.35 2.89 -3.91
C PHE A 168 4.20 3.85 -4.18
N LEU A 169 4.50 5.12 -4.33
CA LEU A 169 3.61 6.13 -4.87
C LEU A 169 3.93 6.32 -6.35
N GLY A 170 2.94 6.15 -7.20
CA GLY A 170 3.06 6.35 -8.65
C GLY A 170 2.35 7.62 -9.08
N TYR A 171 2.92 8.31 -10.08
CA TYR A 171 2.46 9.58 -10.60
C TYR A 171 2.44 9.56 -12.11
N ILE A 172 1.27 9.84 -12.71
CA ILE A 172 1.06 9.86 -14.16
C ILE A 172 0.46 11.22 -14.54
N LYS A 173 1.23 12.05 -15.24
CA LYS A 173 0.80 13.41 -15.63
C LYS A 173 -0.10 13.41 -16.86
N LYS A 174 0.45 13.20 -18.04
CA LYS A 174 -0.26 13.39 -19.32
C LYS A 174 -0.26 12.18 -20.23
N ILE A 175 0.61 11.20 -19.97
CA ILE A 175 0.87 10.08 -20.88
C ILE A 175 0.23 8.80 -20.37
N LYS A 176 -0.11 7.93 -21.31
CA LYS A 176 -0.44 6.54 -21.01
C LYS A 176 0.84 5.79 -20.65
N ALA A 177 0.80 4.98 -19.61
CA ALA A 177 1.84 3.98 -19.39
C ALA A 177 1.94 3.06 -20.63
N PRO A 178 3.10 2.50 -20.97
CA PRO A 178 3.16 1.42 -21.95
C PRO A 178 2.38 0.22 -21.43
N PHE A 179 1.91 -0.65 -22.33
CA PHE A 179 1.41 -1.95 -21.93
C PHE A 179 2.56 -2.78 -21.38
N HIS A 180 2.30 -3.43 -20.25
CA HIS A 180 3.23 -4.35 -19.61
C HIS A 180 2.45 -5.40 -18.81
N GLU A 181 3.15 -6.44 -18.42
CA GLU A 181 2.68 -7.46 -17.48
C GLU A 181 3.74 -7.67 -16.41
N HIS A 182 3.37 -8.30 -15.33
CA HIS A 182 4.31 -8.72 -14.28
C HIS A 182 3.92 -10.07 -13.70
N THR A 183 4.86 -10.74 -13.04
CA THR A 183 4.70 -12.10 -12.51
C THR A 183 4.24 -12.14 -11.06
N TYR A 184 3.93 -10.99 -10.47
CA TYR A 184 3.56 -10.81 -9.08
C TYR A 184 2.12 -10.30 -8.91
N ASP A 185 1.58 -10.46 -7.69
CA ASP A 185 0.33 -9.81 -7.28
C ASP A 185 0.57 -8.33 -7.05
N GLU A 186 -0.25 -7.45 -7.62
CA GLU A 186 -0.23 -6.02 -7.37
C GLU A 186 -1.60 -5.51 -6.97
N VAL A 187 -1.66 -4.73 -5.89
CA VAL A 187 -2.84 -3.98 -5.46
C VAL A 187 -2.56 -2.49 -5.52
N ILE A 188 -3.47 -1.73 -6.10
CA ILE A 188 -3.36 -0.28 -6.31
C ILE A 188 -4.54 0.41 -5.63
N TYR A 189 -4.30 1.56 -5.04
CA TYR A 189 -5.34 2.49 -4.57
C TYR A 189 -5.14 3.86 -5.21
N ILE A 190 -6.21 4.45 -5.73
CA ILE A 190 -6.15 5.77 -6.38
C ILE A 190 -6.32 6.85 -5.32
N LEU A 191 -5.25 7.62 -5.11
CA LEU A 191 -5.20 8.72 -4.13
C LEU A 191 -5.77 10.02 -4.68
N GLN A 192 -5.55 10.29 -5.98
CA GLN A 192 -5.98 11.51 -6.65
C GLN A 192 -6.20 11.29 -8.15
N GLY A 193 -7.11 12.06 -8.73
CA GLY A 193 -7.37 12.08 -10.17
C GLY A 193 -8.36 11.01 -10.62
N GLU A 194 -8.50 10.93 -11.95
CA GLU A 194 -9.34 9.96 -12.66
C GLU A 194 -8.54 9.36 -13.82
N GLY A 195 -8.77 8.08 -14.10
CA GLY A 195 -8.02 7.38 -15.12
C GLY A 195 -8.77 6.20 -15.71
N ILE A 196 -8.06 5.47 -16.56
CA ILE A 196 -8.50 4.22 -17.14
C ILE A 196 -7.41 3.17 -16.93
N VAL A 197 -7.79 2.01 -16.43
CA VAL A 197 -6.98 0.79 -16.52
C VAL A 197 -7.41 0.06 -17.79
N HIS A 198 -6.48 -0.07 -18.73
CA HIS A 198 -6.64 -0.94 -19.88
C HIS A 198 -6.09 -2.32 -19.49
N HIS A 199 -6.87 -3.37 -19.70
CA HIS A 199 -6.49 -4.73 -19.34
C HIS A 199 -7.17 -5.76 -20.23
N ASN A 200 -6.42 -6.73 -20.74
CA ASN A 200 -6.98 -7.88 -21.50
C ASN A 200 -8.06 -7.48 -22.51
N ASN A 201 -7.81 -6.49 -23.38
CA ASN A 201 -8.75 -5.92 -24.37
C ASN A 201 -9.98 -5.20 -23.78
N SER A 202 -10.01 -4.98 -22.45
CA SER A 202 -11.07 -4.26 -21.76
C SER A 202 -10.54 -2.93 -21.18
N LYS A 203 -11.48 -2.07 -20.75
CA LYS A 203 -11.18 -0.78 -20.13
C LYS A 203 -12.06 -0.60 -18.90
N THR A 204 -11.46 -0.24 -17.78
CA THR A 204 -12.20 0.07 -16.56
C THR A 204 -11.83 1.47 -16.09
N GLN A 205 -12.83 2.29 -15.82
CA GLN A 205 -12.62 3.63 -15.25
C GLN A 205 -12.25 3.51 -13.77
N ILE A 206 -11.28 4.32 -13.37
CA ILE A 206 -10.82 4.46 -12.00
C ILE A 206 -10.81 5.93 -11.60
N LYS A 207 -11.04 6.19 -10.32
CA LYS A 207 -11.00 7.53 -9.73
C LYS A 207 -10.52 7.46 -8.29
N LYS A 208 -10.27 8.60 -7.68
CA LYS A 208 -9.96 8.67 -6.24
C LYS A 208 -10.88 7.76 -5.43
N GLY A 209 -10.31 6.88 -4.62
CA GLY A 209 -11.02 5.87 -3.82
C GLY A 209 -11.22 4.54 -4.54
N SER A 210 -10.73 4.34 -5.76
CA SER A 210 -10.74 3.03 -6.41
C SER A 210 -9.59 2.16 -5.91
N SER A 211 -9.91 0.90 -5.58
CA SER A 211 -8.95 -0.19 -5.38
C SER A 211 -8.91 -1.09 -6.62
N VAL A 212 -7.71 -1.45 -7.05
CA VAL A 212 -7.48 -2.28 -8.24
C VAL A 212 -6.57 -3.44 -7.86
N TYR A 213 -6.91 -4.64 -8.28
CA TYR A 213 -6.03 -5.80 -8.22
C TYR A 213 -5.62 -6.21 -9.63
N LEU A 214 -4.32 -6.34 -9.83
CA LEU A 214 -3.71 -6.84 -11.06
C LEU A 214 -3.04 -8.19 -10.74
N SER A 215 -3.62 -9.25 -11.30
CA SER A 215 -3.09 -10.60 -11.11
C SER A 215 -1.85 -10.82 -11.99
N PRO A 216 -0.94 -11.74 -11.60
CA PRO A 216 0.18 -12.15 -12.44
C PRO A 216 -0.24 -12.45 -13.88
N GLY A 217 0.54 -12.00 -14.86
CA GLY A 217 0.29 -12.17 -16.30
C GLY A 217 -0.84 -11.31 -16.88
N THR A 218 -1.39 -10.37 -16.12
CA THR A 218 -2.37 -9.43 -16.65
C THR A 218 -1.66 -8.36 -17.49
N ILE A 219 -1.86 -8.37 -18.80
CA ILE A 219 -1.38 -7.29 -19.67
C ILE A 219 -2.21 -6.05 -19.40
N HIS A 220 -1.58 -4.99 -18.95
CA HIS A 220 -2.28 -3.77 -18.54
C HIS A 220 -1.48 -2.49 -18.77
N ARG A 221 -2.18 -1.37 -18.70
CA ARG A 221 -1.60 -0.03 -18.56
C ARG A 221 -2.58 0.91 -17.88
N LEU A 222 -2.05 1.95 -17.25
CA LEU A 222 -2.83 3.04 -16.68
C LEU A 222 -2.76 4.27 -17.59
N GLU A 223 -3.87 4.96 -17.70
CA GLU A 223 -4.02 6.21 -18.46
C GLU A 223 -4.65 7.27 -17.57
N ASN A 224 -4.03 8.44 -17.46
CA ASN A 224 -4.64 9.60 -16.84
C ASN A 224 -5.65 10.24 -17.81
N LYS A 225 -6.90 10.45 -17.39
CA LYS A 225 -7.93 11.12 -18.20
C LYS A 225 -7.87 12.64 -18.13
N ASN A 226 -7.26 13.17 -17.09
CA ASN A 226 -7.19 14.61 -16.86
C ASN A 226 -5.81 15.14 -17.23
N LYS A 227 -5.76 16.25 -17.98
CA LYS A 227 -4.50 16.87 -18.40
C LYS A 227 -3.93 17.82 -17.34
N ASP A 228 -4.78 18.32 -16.46
CA ASP A 228 -4.44 19.34 -15.46
C ASP A 228 -4.24 18.75 -14.07
N ILE A 229 -4.85 17.59 -13.80
CA ILE A 229 -4.74 16.88 -12.52
C ILE A 229 -3.97 15.58 -12.72
N GLU A 230 -2.86 15.44 -12.02
CA GLU A 230 -2.05 14.24 -12.03
C GLU A 230 -2.80 13.04 -11.40
N LEU A 231 -2.76 11.88 -12.07
CA LEU A 231 -3.24 10.65 -11.49
C LEU A 231 -2.19 10.13 -10.50
N GLN A 232 -2.55 10.08 -9.21
CA GLN A 232 -1.69 9.57 -8.14
C GLN A 232 -2.24 8.28 -7.60
N LEU A 233 -1.37 7.30 -7.46
CA LEU A 233 -1.71 5.97 -6.94
C LEU A 233 -0.73 5.52 -5.87
N LEU A 234 -1.20 4.66 -4.98
CA LEU A 234 -0.38 3.89 -4.07
C LEU A 234 -0.43 2.44 -4.52
N GLY A 235 0.70 1.90 -4.97
CA GLY A 235 0.84 0.51 -5.38
C GLY A 235 1.58 -0.31 -4.31
N VAL A 236 1.17 -1.57 -4.14
CA VAL A 236 1.87 -2.56 -3.33
C VAL A 236 1.90 -3.88 -4.09
N PHE A 237 3.07 -4.45 -4.24
CA PHE A 237 3.22 -5.73 -4.92
C PHE A 237 4.02 -6.75 -4.11
N CYS A 238 3.78 -8.02 -4.37
CA CYS A 238 4.40 -9.19 -3.73
C CYS A 238 4.75 -10.27 -4.78
N PRO A 239 6.00 -10.77 -4.79
CA PRO A 239 7.10 -10.49 -3.88
C PRO A 239 7.72 -9.09 -4.07
N ALA A 240 8.54 -8.66 -3.09
CA ALA A 240 9.26 -7.41 -3.15
C ALA A 240 10.25 -7.36 -4.33
N GLY A 241 10.34 -6.20 -4.96
CA GLY A 241 11.22 -5.89 -6.09
C GLY A 241 11.23 -4.39 -6.37
N SER A 242 11.59 -3.99 -7.57
CA SER A 242 11.56 -2.60 -8.01
C SER A 242 10.38 -2.35 -8.96
N PRO A 243 9.63 -1.23 -8.83
CA PRO A 243 8.61 -0.85 -9.81
C PRO A 243 9.21 -0.53 -11.19
N ALA A 244 10.52 -0.34 -11.28
CA ALA A 244 11.26 -0.09 -12.53
C ALA A 244 11.79 -1.37 -13.18
N ASP A 245 11.77 -2.50 -12.48
CA ASP A 245 12.20 -3.78 -13.06
C ASP A 245 11.21 -4.15 -14.16
N LYS A 246 11.72 -4.20 -15.38
CA LYS A 246 11.00 -4.82 -16.49
C LYS A 246 11.27 -6.30 -16.38
N ASP A 247 10.23 -7.12 -16.40
CA ASP A 247 10.42 -8.53 -16.65
C ASP A 247 11.04 -8.66 -18.05
N GLU A 248 12.36 -8.74 -18.10
CA GLU A 248 13.06 -9.12 -19.33
C GLU A 248 12.67 -10.56 -19.65
N LYS A 249 11.95 -10.71 -20.76
CA LYS A 249 11.70 -12.02 -21.39
C LYS A 249 12.92 -12.44 -22.17
#